data_70ba0b8233c3bda6cea704faa459d837
#
_entry.id   70ba0b8233c3bda6cea704faa459d837
#
_cell.length_a   1.000
_cell.length_b   1.000
_cell.length_c   1.000
_cell.angle_alpha   90.00
_cell.angle_beta   90.00
_cell.angle_gamma   90.00
#
_symmetry.space_group_name_H-M   'P 1'
#
loop_
_entity.id
_entity.type
_entity.pdbx_description
1 polymer ?
#
loop_
_entity_poly.entity_id
_entity_poly.type
_entity_poly.pdbx_seq_one_letter_code
_entity_poly.pdbx_strand_id
1 'polypeptide(L)'
;MTAFIIRRLLQSIVVLLVMSLLVFVGIYAIGNPIDILISPDASQLERAHMITAFGLDQPLWRQYLLFVQHALQGDLGRSFAFGTSAMALIAERMPATLELAATAIVIAILLGIPLGLWAGLRPHSFAAKSIMGFSILGFSLPTFWVGMLLIMLFAVYLGWLPSGGRGETTLLLGVPVSFLTLDGLRHLLLPAFNLALFNIALVIRLTRAGTQEALLQDYVKFARAKGLRNSRIIGVHVLKNILIPIITVIALQFGSIVAFAIVTESVFAWPGMGKLIIDSIRVLDRPVIVAYLLLTVTLFIFVNLLVDLLYSWLDPRVRLSEVGA
;
A
#
# COMPACT_ATOMS: atom_id res chain seq x y z
N MET A 1 -16.74 18.89 10.49
CA MET A 1 -15.56 18.12 10.92
C MET A 1 -15.91 16.97 11.86
N THR A 2 -16.54 17.24 13.02
CA THR A 2 -16.86 16.19 14.01
C THR A 2 -17.82 15.13 13.44
N ALA A 3 -18.91 15.55 12.77
CA ALA A 3 -19.86 14.64 12.13
C ALA A 3 -19.21 13.78 11.02
N PHE A 4 -18.32 14.36 10.21
CA PHE A 4 -17.55 13.65 9.18
C PHE A 4 -16.66 12.57 9.80
N ILE A 5 -15.89 12.92 10.84
CA ILE A 5 -15.01 11.97 11.54
C ILE A 5 -15.84 10.84 12.17
N ILE A 6 -16.93 11.16 12.84
CA ILE A 6 -17.82 10.15 13.45
C ILE A 6 -18.38 9.20 12.39
N ARG A 7 -18.88 9.73 11.26
CA ARG A 7 -19.41 8.92 10.16
C ARG A 7 -18.33 8.00 9.58
N ARG A 8 -17.09 8.51 9.38
CA ARG A 8 -15.97 7.71 8.89
C ARG A 8 -15.55 6.62 9.88
N LEU A 9 -15.50 6.93 11.17
CA LEU A 9 -15.21 5.94 12.21
C LEU A 9 -16.29 4.84 12.25
N LEU A 10 -17.57 5.21 12.18
CA LEU A 10 -18.67 4.23 12.13
C LEU A 10 -18.56 3.34 10.88
N GLN A 11 -18.28 3.92 9.70
CA GLN A 11 -18.05 3.15 8.48
C GLN A 11 -16.85 2.19 8.63
N SER A 12 -15.76 2.65 9.23
CA SER A 12 -14.58 1.83 9.51
C SER A 12 -14.90 0.64 10.42
N ILE A 13 -15.66 0.87 11.48
CA ILE A 13 -16.12 -0.20 12.40
C ILE A 13 -16.97 -1.22 11.65
N VAL A 14 -17.91 -0.78 10.81
CA VAL A 14 -18.74 -1.68 10.01
C VAL A 14 -17.90 -2.52 9.07
N VAL A 15 -16.94 -1.91 8.37
CA VAL A 15 -16.02 -2.65 7.47
C VAL A 15 -15.19 -3.67 8.25
N LEU A 16 -14.65 -3.31 9.41
CA LEU A 16 -13.88 -4.24 10.27
C LEU A 16 -14.75 -5.40 10.75
N LEU A 17 -16.00 -5.15 11.17
CA LEU A 17 -16.93 -6.20 11.59
C LEU A 17 -17.29 -7.14 10.43
N VAL A 18 -17.58 -6.60 9.25
CA VAL A 18 -17.86 -7.42 8.06
C VAL A 18 -16.64 -8.25 7.68
N MET A 19 -15.44 -7.66 7.68
CA MET A 19 -14.21 -8.39 7.36
C MET A 19 -13.86 -9.44 8.41
N SER A 20 -14.02 -9.13 9.70
CA SER A 20 -13.79 -10.14 10.76
C SER A 20 -14.76 -11.32 10.63
N LEU A 21 -16.01 -11.06 10.25
CA LEU A 21 -17.00 -12.10 9.99
C LEU A 21 -16.63 -12.93 8.75
N LEU A 22 -16.19 -12.29 7.65
CA LEU A 22 -15.75 -12.99 6.44
C LEU A 22 -14.53 -13.86 6.72
N VAL A 23 -13.55 -13.35 7.48
CA VAL A 23 -12.37 -14.13 7.89
C VAL A 23 -12.79 -15.31 8.77
N PHE A 24 -13.67 -15.08 9.74
CA PHE A 24 -14.20 -16.13 10.62
C PHE A 24 -14.93 -17.22 9.82
N VAL A 25 -15.84 -16.83 8.93
CA VAL A 25 -16.55 -17.79 8.05
C VAL A 25 -15.57 -18.50 7.12
N GLY A 26 -14.57 -17.78 6.59
CA GLY A 26 -13.51 -18.34 5.76
C GLY A 26 -12.73 -19.45 6.45
N ILE A 27 -12.47 -19.33 7.77
CA ILE A 27 -11.85 -20.39 8.58
C ILE A 27 -12.67 -21.69 8.47
N TYR A 28 -13.99 -21.62 8.63
CA TYR A 28 -14.88 -22.79 8.55
C TYR A 28 -15.02 -23.33 7.11
N ALA A 29 -14.97 -22.45 6.11
CA ALA A 29 -15.05 -22.85 4.69
C ALA A 29 -13.80 -23.60 4.22
N ILE A 30 -12.62 -23.28 4.79
CA ILE A 30 -11.34 -23.92 4.43
C ILE A 30 -11.18 -25.27 5.12
N GLY A 31 -11.83 -25.50 6.25
CA GLY A 31 -11.75 -26.76 7.00
C GLY A 31 -12.21 -26.66 8.45
N ASN A 32 -11.91 -27.69 9.24
CA ASN A 32 -12.25 -27.70 10.66
C ASN A 32 -11.39 -26.64 11.37
N PRO A 33 -11.99 -25.66 12.11
CA PRO A 33 -11.23 -24.65 12.86
C PRO A 33 -10.25 -25.27 13.88
N ILE A 34 -10.53 -26.45 14.39
CA ILE A 34 -9.62 -27.19 15.27
C ILE A 34 -8.30 -27.48 14.55
N ASP A 35 -8.36 -27.96 13.31
CA ASP A 35 -7.18 -28.27 12.49
C ASP A 35 -6.50 -27.01 11.94
N ILE A 36 -7.19 -25.87 12.00
CA ILE A 36 -6.69 -24.57 11.57
C ILE A 36 -5.92 -23.85 12.68
N LEU A 37 -6.45 -23.89 13.90
CA LEU A 37 -5.95 -23.12 15.04
C LEU A 37 -5.01 -23.93 15.94
N ILE A 38 -5.07 -25.26 15.87
CA ILE A 38 -4.27 -26.17 16.68
C ILE A 38 -3.24 -26.86 15.80
N SER A 39 -1.97 -26.85 16.26
CA SER A 39 -0.89 -27.51 15.52
C SER A 39 -1.21 -28.98 15.24
N PRO A 40 -0.91 -29.50 14.03
CA PRO A 40 -1.04 -30.92 13.72
C PRO A 40 -0.26 -31.83 14.67
N ASP A 41 0.85 -31.34 15.24
CA ASP A 41 1.74 -32.08 16.14
C ASP A 41 1.30 -32.03 17.61
N ALA A 42 0.21 -31.34 17.96
CA ALA A 42 -0.30 -31.24 19.30
C ALA A 42 -0.80 -32.58 19.83
N SER A 43 -0.44 -32.94 21.07
CA SER A 43 -0.93 -34.13 21.74
C SER A 43 -2.45 -34.09 21.94
N GLN A 44 -3.09 -35.25 22.11
CA GLN A 44 -4.53 -35.38 22.34
C GLN A 44 -4.99 -34.52 23.54
N LEU A 45 -4.17 -34.45 24.58
CA LEU A 45 -4.47 -33.68 25.80
C LEU A 45 -4.38 -32.17 25.54
N GLU A 46 -3.33 -31.73 24.84
CA GLU A 46 -3.16 -30.33 24.40
C GLU A 46 -4.28 -29.90 23.46
N ARG A 47 -4.65 -30.80 22.52
CA ARG A 47 -5.76 -30.56 21.61
C ARG A 47 -7.08 -30.35 22.33
N ALA A 48 -7.40 -31.19 23.34
CA ALA A 48 -8.60 -31.03 24.15
C ALA A 48 -8.59 -29.72 24.95
N HIS A 49 -7.45 -29.36 25.55
CA HIS A 49 -7.29 -28.10 26.27
C HIS A 49 -7.44 -26.87 25.35
N MET A 50 -6.89 -26.92 24.15
CA MET A 50 -7.03 -25.82 23.19
C MET A 50 -8.46 -25.68 22.66
N ILE A 51 -9.17 -26.79 22.40
CA ILE A 51 -10.57 -26.76 21.98
C ILE A 51 -11.42 -26.01 23.02
N THR A 52 -11.23 -26.30 24.31
CA THR A 52 -11.96 -25.60 25.37
C THR A 52 -11.47 -24.18 25.60
N ALA A 53 -10.16 -23.92 25.52
CA ALA A 53 -9.58 -22.60 25.68
C ALA A 53 -10.02 -21.61 24.58
N PHE A 54 -10.11 -22.05 23.32
CA PHE A 54 -10.62 -21.25 22.20
C PHE A 54 -12.14 -21.30 22.08
N GLY A 55 -12.83 -22.06 22.91
CA GLY A 55 -14.29 -22.19 22.90
C GLY A 55 -14.83 -22.82 21.62
N LEU A 56 -14.06 -23.68 20.94
CA LEU A 56 -14.44 -24.34 19.71
C LEU A 56 -15.54 -25.40 19.88
N ASP A 57 -15.84 -25.76 21.13
CA ASP A 57 -16.96 -26.58 21.55
C ASP A 57 -18.28 -25.80 21.69
N GLN A 58 -18.21 -24.46 21.66
CA GLN A 58 -19.36 -23.58 21.85
C GLN A 58 -20.14 -23.35 20.55
N PRO A 59 -21.41 -22.82 20.60
CA PRO A 59 -22.15 -22.40 19.41
C PRO A 59 -21.38 -21.35 18.59
N LEU A 60 -21.55 -21.35 17.24
CA LEU A 60 -20.82 -20.49 16.30
C LEU A 60 -20.84 -19.00 16.64
N TRP A 61 -21.98 -18.46 17.09
CA TRP A 61 -22.08 -17.06 17.49
C TRP A 61 -21.17 -16.72 18.68
N ARG A 62 -21.00 -17.66 19.63
CA ARG A 62 -20.11 -17.48 20.78
C ARG A 62 -18.65 -17.61 20.39
N GLN A 63 -18.35 -18.54 19.49
CA GLN A 63 -17.00 -18.66 18.92
C GLN A 63 -16.60 -17.38 18.17
N TYR A 64 -17.51 -16.76 17.42
CA TYR A 64 -17.24 -15.47 16.77
C TYR A 64 -16.97 -14.36 17.79
N LEU A 65 -17.73 -14.27 18.85
CA LEU A 65 -17.49 -13.27 19.89
C LEU A 65 -16.12 -13.47 20.58
N LEU A 66 -15.73 -14.72 20.88
CA LEU A 66 -14.42 -15.04 21.43
C LEU A 66 -13.30 -14.70 20.44
N PHE A 67 -13.48 -15.02 19.16
CA PHE A 67 -12.54 -14.66 18.10
C PHE A 67 -12.33 -13.13 18.02
N VAL A 68 -13.39 -12.33 18.04
CA VAL A 68 -13.30 -10.87 18.05
C VAL A 68 -12.62 -10.37 19.33
N GLN A 69 -12.94 -10.96 20.48
CA GLN A 69 -12.32 -10.61 21.77
C GLN A 69 -10.81 -10.87 21.74
N HIS A 70 -10.35 -12.03 21.27
CA HIS A 70 -8.93 -12.35 21.14
C HIS A 70 -8.25 -11.43 20.13
N ALA A 71 -8.91 -11.15 18.99
CA ALA A 71 -8.39 -10.22 17.98
C ALA A 71 -8.17 -8.81 18.55
N LEU A 72 -9.11 -8.30 19.36
CA LEU A 72 -8.99 -6.99 20.03
C LEU A 72 -7.87 -6.96 21.07
N GLN A 73 -7.51 -8.11 21.66
CA GLN A 73 -6.38 -8.25 22.58
C GLN A 73 -5.04 -8.44 21.85
N GLY A 74 -5.07 -8.52 20.51
CA GLY A 74 -3.87 -8.77 19.69
C GLY A 74 -3.45 -10.24 19.66
N ASP A 75 -4.29 -11.16 20.15
CA ASP A 75 -4.05 -12.59 20.08
C ASP A 75 -4.80 -13.21 18.90
N LEU A 76 -4.09 -13.40 17.79
CA LEU A 76 -4.57 -14.09 16.59
C LEU A 76 -3.91 -15.46 16.39
N GLY A 77 -3.39 -16.02 17.48
CA GLY A 77 -2.74 -17.33 17.51
C GLY A 77 -1.23 -17.27 17.23
N ARG A 78 -0.61 -18.45 17.29
CA ARG A 78 0.82 -18.64 17.07
C ARG A 78 1.07 -19.29 15.72
N SER A 79 2.05 -18.78 15.02
CA SER A 79 2.55 -19.37 13.77
C SER A 79 2.98 -20.82 13.99
N PHE A 80 2.52 -21.72 13.13
CA PHE A 80 2.95 -23.12 13.15
C PHE A 80 4.36 -23.29 12.60
N ALA A 81 4.74 -22.46 11.62
CA ALA A 81 6.05 -22.53 10.99
C ALA A 81 7.16 -21.88 11.84
N PHE A 82 6.84 -20.76 12.53
CA PHE A 82 7.83 -19.96 13.26
C PHE A 82 7.70 -20.10 14.80
N GLY A 83 6.63 -20.67 15.32
CA GLY A 83 6.42 -20.88 16.75
C GLY A 83 6.21 -19.60 17.58
N THR A 84 6.09 -18.43 16.94
CA THR A 84 5.91 -17.11 17.56
C THR A 84 4.51 -16.57 17.30
N SER A 85 4.12 -15.48 18.00
CA SER A 85 2.84 -14.82 17.75
C SER A 85 2.72 -14.37 16.27
N ALA A 86 1.61 -14.69 15.61
CA ALA A 86 1.32 -14.25 14.25
C ALA A 86 1.31 -12.73 14.13
N MET A 87 0.77 -12.03 15.13
CA MET A 87 0.76 -10.57 15.21
C MET A 87 2.18 -10.01 15.28
N ALA A 88 3.06 -10.59 16.10
CA ALA A 88 4.45 -10.15 16.23
C ALA A 88 5.23 -10.33 14.93
N LEU A 89 5.05 -11.47 14.23
CA LEU A 89 5.68 -11.69 12.91
C LEU A 89 5.27 -10.64 11.89
N ILE A 90 3.98 -10.29 11.83
CA ILE A 90 3.51 -9.30 10.88
C ILE A 90 4.01 -7.91 11.27
N ALA A 91 4.00 -7.56 12.55
CA ALA A 91 4.52 -6.29 13.03
C ALA A 91 6.02 -6.11 12.73
N GLU A 92 6.81 -7.19 12.79
CA GLU A 92 8.23 -7.19 12.40
C GLU A 92 8.42 -6.94 10.91
N ARG A 93 7.54 -7.47 10.05
CA ARG A 93 7.62 -7.36 8.59
C ARG A 93 7.00 -6.08 8.03
N MET A 94 6.04 -5.50 8.76
CA MET A 94 5.30 -4.32 8.33
C MET A 94 6.18 -3.11 7.95
N PRO A 95 7.24 -2.75 8.68
CA PRO A 95 8.10 -1.64 8.31
C PRO A 95 8.74 -1.80 6.93
N ALA A 96 9.12 -3.02 6.53
CA ALA A 96 9.71 -3.28 5.23
C ALA A 96 8.70 -3.04 4.09
N THR A 97 7.45 -3.47 4.24
CA THR A 97 6.38 -3.20 3.27
C THR A 97 6.06 -1.71 3.18
N LEU A 98 5.95 -1.01 4.32
CA LEU A 98 5.67 0.42 4.35
C LEU A 98 6.81 1.25 3.74
N GLU A 99 8.06 0.88 4.00
CA GLU A 99 9.25 1.49 3.40
C GLU A 99 9.23 1.35 1.87
N LEU A 100 8.96 0.14 1.38
CA LEU A 100 8.85 -0.14 -0.06
C LEU A 100 7.74 0.68 -0.72
N ALA A 101 6.55 0.71 -0.11
CA ALA A 101 5.40 1.45 -0.60
C ALA A 101 5.64 2.97 -0.60
N ALA A 102 6.22 3.51 0.48
CA ALA A 102 6.56 4.93 0.58
C ALA A 102 7.60 5.33 -0.47
N THR A 103 8.65 4.51 -0.65
CA THR A 103 9.68 4.76 -1.66
C THR A 103 9.10 4.71 -3.08
N ALA A 104 8.22 3.75 -3.37
CA ALA A 104 7.52 3.67 -4.65
C ALA A 104 6.70 4.94 -4.95
N ILE A 105 6.01 5.48 -3.96
CA ILE A 105 5.28 6.75 -4.10
C ILE A 105 6.22 7.92 -4.36
N VAL A 106 7.31 8.02 -3.61
CA VAL A 106 8.32 9.08 -3.83
C VAL A 106 8.86 9.03 -5.26
N ILE A 107 9.21 7.83 -5.75
CA ILE A 107 9.64 7.65 -7.14
C ILE A 107 8.54 8.07 -8.13
N ALA A 108 7.27 7.68 -7.87
CA ALA A 108 6.15 8.04 -8.73
C ALA A 108 5.93 9.56 -8.80
N ILE A 109 6.09 10.27 -7.71
CA ILE A 109 5.99 11.74 -7.64
C ILE A 109 7.17 12.38 -8.37
N LEU A 110 8.40 11.96 -8.06
CA LEU A 110 9.63 12.55 -8.60
C LEU A 110 9.75 12.38 -10.11
N LEU A 111 9.26 11.27 -10.67
CA LEU A 111 9.27 11.02 -12.10
C LEU A 111 7.96 11.46 -12.78
N GLY A 112 6.82 11.15 -12.17
CA GLY A 112 5.51 11.35 -12.78
C GLY A 112 5.15 12.82 -12.97
N ILE A 113 5.41 13.68 -11.95
CA ILE A 113 5.08 15.10 -12.05
C ILE A 113 5.92 15.82 -13.11
N PRO A 114 7.26 15.74 -13.13
CA PRO A 114 8.05 16.41 -14.14
C PRO A 114 7.74 15.92 -15.57
N LEU A 115 7.61 14.60 -15.77
CA LEU A 115 7.30 14.01 -17.07
C LEU A 115 5.90 14.40 -17.55
N GLY A 116 4.90 14.36 -16.65
CA GLY A 116 3.53 14.77 -16.96
C GLY A 116 3.42 16.26 -17.26
N LEU A 117 4.12 17.11 -16.48
CA LEU A 117 4.20 18.55 -16.71
C LEU A 117 4.81 18.85 -18.09
N TRP A 118 5.93 18.22 -18.42
CA TRP A 118 6.55 18.35 -19.74
C TRP A 118 5.61 17.94 -20.86
N ALA A 119 4.94 16.79 -20.74
CA ALA A 119 3.99 16.29 -21.72
C ALA A 119 2.75 17.19 -21.85
N GLY A 120 2.33 17.86 -20.78
CA GLY A 120 1.23 18.82 -20.77
C GLY A 120 1.58 20.15 -21.44
N LEU A 121 2.80 20.66 -21.19
CA LEU A 121 3.28 21.92 -21.76
C LEU A 121 3.61 21.83 -23.26
N ARG A 122 4.02 20.65 -23.75
CA ARG A 122 4.41 20.44 -25.15
C ARG A 122 3.72 19.20 -25.75
N PRO A 123 2.38 19.19 -25.84
CA PRO A 123 1.60 17.98 -26.12
C PRO A 123 1.87 17.35 -27.49
N HIS A 124 2.33 18.16 -28.47
CA HIS A 124 2.61 17.70 -29.85
C HIS A 124 4.07 17.26 -30.03
N SER A 125 4.95 17.44 -29.06
CA SER A 125 6.37 17.06 -29.17
C SER A 125 6.53 15.54 -29.22
N PHE A 126 7.59 15.05 -29.86
CA PHE A 126 7.96 13.63 -29.89
C PHE A 126 8.17 13.10 -28.48
N ALA A 127 8.86 13.87 -27.62
CA ALA A 127 9.07 13.50 -26.22
C ALA A 127 7.75 13.28 -25.46
N ALA A 128 6.74 14.16 -25.65
CA ALA A 128 5.44 13.97 -25.02
C ALA A 128 4.73 12.69 -25.49
N LYS A 129 4.80 12.39 -26.80
CA LYS A 129 4.25 11.14 -27.35
C LYS A 129 4.96 9.92 -26.78
N SER A 130 6.29 9.96 -26.69
CA SER A 130 7.09 8.88 -26.07
C SER A 130 6.77 8.68 -24.59
N ILE A 131 6.72 9.76 -23.79
CA ILE A 131 6.34 9.70 -22.37
C ILE A 131 4.96 9.04 -22.22
N MET A 132 3.99 9.43 -23.03
CA MET A 132 2.65 8.84 -23.00
C MET A 132 2.66 7.37 -23.42
N GLY A 133 3.42 7.01 -24.46
CA GLY A 133 3.58 5.62 -24.91
C GLY A 133 4.20 4.75 -23.80
N PHE A 134 5.29 5.18 -23.18
CA PHE A 134 5.89 4.47 -22.04
C PHE A 134 4.98 4.41 -20.82
N SER A 135 4.19 5.45 -20.56
CA SER A 135 3.17 5.44 -19.51
C SER A 135 2.11 4.36 -19.76
N ILE A 136 1.65 4.17 -20.99
CA ILE A 136 0.69 3.13 -21.35
C ILE A 136 1.32 1.75 -21.17
N LEU A 137 2.56 1.55 -21.63
CA LEU A 137 3.30 0.28 -21.42
C LEU A 137 3.46 -0.06 -19.95
N GLY A 138 3.90 0.91 -19.12
CA GLY A 138 4.06 0.71 -17.68
C GLY A 138 2.78 0.34 -16.93
N PHE A 139 1.62 0.75 -17.47
CA PHE A 139 0.31 0.38 -16.95
C PHE A 139 -0.16 -1.02 -17.42
N SER A 140 0.24 -1.43 -18.65
CA SER A 140 -0.30 -2.62 -19.31
C SER A 140 0.50 -3.89 -19.02
N LEU A 141 1.76 -3.75 -18.62
CA LEU A 141 2.63 -4.91 -18.39
C LEU A 141 2.43 -5.51 -17.00
N PRO A 142 2.42 -6.84 -16.87
CA PRO A 142 2.36 -7.51 -15.57
C PRO A 142 3.57 -7.14 -14.70
N THR A 143 3.34 -6.70 -13.46
CA THR A 143 4.40 -6.23 -12.55
C THR A 143 5.45 -7.29 -12.27
N PHE A 144 5.07 -8.57 -12.12
CA PHE A 144 6.03 -9.67 -11.92
C PHE A 144 6.97 -9.83 -13.12
N TRP A 145 6.45 -9.70 -14.33
CA TRP A 145 7.25 -9.84 -15.55
C TRP A 145 8.26 -8.70 -15.69
N VAL A 146 7.81 -7.46 -15.44
CA VAL A 146 8.71 -6.30 -15.42
C VAL A 146 9.76 -6.44 -14.32
N GLY A 147 9.39 -6.91 -13.14
CA GLY A 147 10.33 -7.19 -12.05
C GLY A 147 11.43 -8.18 -12.46
N MET A 148 11.06 -9.27 -13.12
CA MET A 148 12.05 -10.25 -13.63
C MET A 148 12.95 -9.63 -14.70
N LEU A 149 12.42 -8.81 -15.61
CA LEU A 149 13.24 -8.11 -16.61
C LEU A 149 14.21 -7.11 -15.97
N LEU A 150 13.78 -6.38 -14.93
CA LEU A 150 14.66 -5.47 -14.18
C LEU A 150 15.78 -6.23 -13.50
N ILE A 151 15.50 -7.36 -12.84
CA ILE A 151 16.53 -8.22 -12.23
C ILE A 151 17.49 -8.71 -13.33
N MET A 152 16.99 -9.24 -14.43
CA MET A 152 17.80 -9.76 -15.52
C MET A 152 18.73 -8.67 -16.07
N LEU A 153 18.22 -7.46 -16.32
CA LEU A 153 18.99 -6.37 -16.89
C LEU A 153 20.00 -5.78 -15.89
N PHE A 154 19.51 -5.34 -14.73
CA PHE A 154 20.32 -4.54 -13.80
C PHE A 154 21.14 -5.37 -12.82
N ALA A 155 20.67 -6.57 -12.44
CA ALA A 155 21.41 -7.41 -11.52
C ALA A 155 22.28 -8.44 -12.24
N VAL A 156 21.76 -9.10 -13.29
CA VAL A 156 22.49 -10.19 -13.96
C VAL A 156 23.39 -9.66 -15.07
N TYR A 157 22.86 -8.88 -16.03
CA TYR A 157 23.67 -8.42 -17.18
C TYR A 157 24.62 -7.27 -16.83
N LEU A 158 24.13 -6.26 -16.13
CA LEU A 158 24.91 -5.06 -15.82
C LEU A 158 25.67 -5.18 -14.49
N GLY A 159 25.21 -6.02 -13.55
CA GLY A 159 25.81 -6.16 -12.24
C GLY A 159 25.80 -4.89 -11.38
N TRP A 160 24.87 -3.94 -11.67
CA TRP A 160 24.84 -2.64 -10.99
C TRP A 160 24.10 -2.70 -9.65
N LEU A 161 23.04 -3.49 -9.59
CA LEU A 161 22.14 -3.58 -8.45
C LEU A 161 21.94 -5.03 -8.03
N PRO A 162 21.64 -5.30 -6.75
CA PRO A 162 21.36 -6.65 -6.27
C PRO A 162 20.03 -7.17 -6.83
N SER A 163 19.93 -8.50 -6.95
CA SER A 163 18.73 -9.16 -7.48
C SER A 163 17.56 -9.24 -6.50
N GLY A 164 17.82 -9.10 -5.20
CA GLY A 164 16.78 -9.21 -4.17
C GLY A 164 17.33 -9.09 -2.76
N GLY A 165 16.43 -9.22 -1.77
CA GLY A 165 16.72 -8.97 -0.36
C GLY A 165 16.55 -7.51 0.01
N ARG A 166 16.83 -7.15 1.28
CA ARG A 166 16.64 -5.79 1.82
C ARG A 166 17.98 -5.06 2.04
N GLY A 167 19.10 -5.81 2.03
CA GLY A 167 20.44 -5.27 2.35
C GLY A 167 20.57 -4.86 3.81
N GLU A 168 21.58 -4.04 4.08
CA GLU A 168 21.83 -3.51 5.41
C GLU A 168 20.76 -2.52 5.82
N THR A 169 20.35 -2.60 7.10
CA THR A 169 19.39 -1.67 7.70
C THR A 169 20.00 -0.94 8.87
N THR A 170 19.53 0.28 9.12
CA THR A 170 19.84 1.05 10.33
C THR A 170 18.55 1.44 11.04
N LEU A 171 18.62 1.72 12.34
CA LEU A 171 17.45 2.07 13.13
C LEU A 171 17.15 3.57 13.00
N LEU A 172 15.94 3.87 12.55
CA LEU A 172 15.36 5.20 12.58
C LEU A 172 14.20 5.21 13.57
N LEU A 173 14.33 5.92 14.69
CA LEU A 173 13.32 5.93 15.77
C LEU A 173 12.93 4.52 16.27
N GLY A 174 13.88 3.58 16.30
CA GLY A 174 13.63 2.20 16.71
C GLY A 174 13.10 1.28 15.62
N VAL A 175 12.86 1.80 14.40
CA VAL A 175 12.36 1.04 13.25
C VAL A 175 13.52 0.77 12.29
N PRO A 176 13.77 -0.49 11.86
CA PRO A 176 14.81 -0.79 10.87
C PRO A 176 14.40 -0.26 9.50
N VAL A 177 15.28 0.57 8.89
CA VAL A 177 15.10 1.13 7.55
C VAL A 177 16.34 0.87 6.69
N SER A 178 16.15 0.63 5.39
CA SER A 178 17.23 0.35 4.45
C SER A 178 17.66 1.59 3.64
N PHE A 179 16.78 2.56 3.46
CA PHE A 179 17.07 3.75 2.62
C PHE A 179 18.16 4.67 3.20
N LEU A 180 18.58 4.49 4.46
CA LEU A 180 19.66 5.27 5.08
C LEU A 180 21.04 4.64 4.92
N THR A 181 21.14 3.43 4.39
CA THR A 181 22.42 2.78 4.06
C THR A 181 22.59 2.70 2.54
N LEU A 182 23.83 2.76 2.05
CA LEU A 182 24.08 2.67 0.62
C LEU A 182 23.72 1.28 0.07
N ASP A 183 24.01 0.24 0.84
CA ASP A 183 23.70 -1.14 0.47
C ASP A 183 22.18 -1.36 0.47
N GLY A 184 21.48 -0.94 1.53
CA GLY A 184 20.01 -1.02 1.59
C GLY A 184 19.33 -0.23 0.49
N LEU A 185 19.84 0.96 0.15
CA LEU A 185 19.30 1.77 -0.95
C LEU A 185 19.44 1.04 -2.30
N ARG A 186 20.58 0.36 -2.55
CA ARG A 186 20.78 -0.45 -3.76
C ARG A 186 19.76 -1.59 -3.86
N HIS A 187 19.44 -2.25 -2.74
CA HIS A 187 18.45 -3.31 -2.68
C HIS A 187 17.01 -2.78 -2.86
N LEU A 188 16.73 -1.56 -2.39
CA LEU A 188 15.41 -0.94 -2.42
C LEU A 188 15.04 -0.41 -3.82
N LEU A 189 16.01 0.02 -4.64
CA LEU A 189 15.75 0.72 -5.90
C LEU A 189 14.91 -0.08 -6.90
N LEU A 190 15.32 -1.33 -7.21
CA LEU A 190 14.60 -2.14 -8.21
C LEU A 190 13.18 -2.49 -7.78
N PRO A 191 12.93 -3.04 -6.56
CA PRO A 191 11.58 -3.36 -6.13
C PRO A 191 10.71 -2.10 -5.99
N ALA A 192 11.24 -0.98 -5.49
CA ALA A 192 10.49 0.26 -5.37
C ALA A 192 10.13 0.85 -6.75
N PHE A 193 11.04 0.81 -7.72
CA PHE A 193 10.77 1.25 -9.09
C PHE A 193 9.71 0.34 -9.75
N ASN A 194 9.82 -0.97 -9.61
CA ASN A 194 8.83 -1.92 -10.12
C ASN A 194 7.42 -1.64 -9.58
N LEU A 195 7.31 -1.43 -8.27
CA LEU A 195 6.04 -1.12 -7.59
C LEU A 195 5.52 0.28 -7.98
N ALA A 196 6.42 1.23 -8.31
CA ALA A 196 6.07 2.58 -8.70
C ALA A 196 5.51 2.69 -10.12
N LEU A 197 5.78 1.78 -11.04
CA LEU A 197 5.49 1.91 -12.48
C LEU A 197 4.04 2.27 -12.78
N PHE A 198 3.10 1.58 -12.16
CA PHE A 198 1.67 1.87 -12.31
C PHE A 198 1.35 3.30 -11.87
N ASN A 199 1.90 3.72 -10.73
CA ASN A 199 1.66 5.03 -10.14
C ASN A 199 2.36 6.14 -10.93
N ILE A 200 3.56 5.90 -11.46
CA ILE A 200 4.24 6.81 -12.39
C ILE A 200 3.33 7.10 -13.58
N ALA A 201 2.79 6.05 -14.21
CA ALA A 201 1.89 6.18 -15.34
C ALA A 201 0.61 6.97 -15.00
N LEU A 202 0.04 6.73 -13.84
CA LEU A 202 -1.13 7.45 -13.33
C LEU A 202 -0.82 8.93 -13.10
N VAL A 203 0.29 9.23 -12.40
CA VAL A 203 0.72 10.60 -12.09
C VAL A 203 1.06 11.37 -13.37
N ILE A 204 1.74 10.75 -14.35
CA ILE A 204 2.00 11.38 -15.66
C ILE A 204 0.70 11.83 -16.32
N ARG A 205 -0.31 10.95 -16.39
CA ARG A 205 -1.59 11.25 -17.04
C ARG A 205 -2.35 12.35 -16.33
N LEU A 206 -2.45 12.28 -15.00
CA LEU A 206 -3.13 13.30 -14.19
C LEU A 206 -2.43 14.66 -14.31
N THR A 207 -1.10 14.67 -14.19
CA THR A 207 -0.32 15.91 -14.30
C THR A 207 -0.44 16.52 -15.69
N ARG A 208 -0.38 15.70 -16.75
CA ARG A 208 -0.56 16.18 -18.12
C ARG A 208 -1.94 16.80 -18.33
N ALA A 209 -3.00 16.09 -17.96
CA ALA A 209 -4.37 16.56 -18.13
C ALA A 209 -4.61 17.85 -17.33
N GLY A 210 -4.23 17.88 -16.04
CA GLY A 210 -4.36 19.06 -15.19
C GLY A 210 -3.54 20.25 -15.71
N THR A 211 -2.34 20.00 -16.28
CA THR A 211 -1.53 21.08 -16.90
C THR A 211 -2.23 21.69 -18.09
N GLN A 212 -2.79 20.86 -18.98
CA GLN A 212 -3.48 21.35 -20.17
C GLN A 212 -4.74 22.15 -19.79
N GLU A 213 -5.51 21.66 -18.82
CA GLU A 213 -6.68 22.36 -18.31
C GLU A 213 -6.32 23.69 -17.64
N ALA A 214 -5.32 23.69 -16.75
CA ALA A 214 -4.88 24.88 -16.04
C ALA A 214 -4.38 25.98 -16.99
N LEU A 215 -3.71 25.63 -18.10
CA LEU A 215 -3.20 26.59 -19.08
C LEU A 215 -4.32 27.35 -19.83
N LEU A 216 -5.54 26.82 -19.86
CA LEU A 216 -6.70 27.44 -20.50
C LEU A 216 -7.45 28.40 -19.56
N GLN A 217 -7.16 28.37 -18.26
CA GLN A 217 -7.87 29.13 -17.24
C GLN A 217 -7.54 30.64 -17.31
N ASP A 218 -8.50 31.46 -16.91
CA ASP A 218 -8.38 32.93 -17.00
C ASP A 218 -7.29 33.49 -16.09
N TYR A 219 -7.02 32.88 -14.94
CA TYR A 219 -5.94 33.33 -14.06
C TYR A 219 -4.56 33.16 -14.72
N VAL A 220 -4.38 32.18 -15.64
CA VAL A 220 -3.13 32.00 -16.40
C VAL A 220 -3.05 33.05 -17.52
N LYS A 221 -4.16 33.32 -18.22
CA LYS A 221 -4.23 34.39 -19.23
C LYS A 221 -3.91 35.74 -18.61
N PHE A 222 -4.48 36.03 -17.44
CA PHE A 222 -4.23 37.27 -16.69
C PHE A 222 -2.77 37.36 -16.20
N ALA A 223 -2.18 36.27 -15.73
CA ALA A 223 -0.76 36.25 -15.38
C ALA A 223 0.17 36.57 -16.57
N ARG A 224 -0.17 36.05 -17.78
CA ARG A 224 0.55 36.36 -19.01
C ARG A 224 0.38 37.85 -19.39
N ALA A 225 -0.84 38.37 -19.31
CA ALA A 225 -1.12 39.80 -19.61
C ALA A 225 -0.34 40.75 -18.66
N LYS A 226 -0.08 40.34 -17.42
CA LYS A 226 0.79 41.05 -16.47
C LYS A 226 2.29 40.92 -16.75
N GLY A 227 2.70 40.22 -17.81
CA GLY A 227 4.11 40.05 -18.20
C GLY A 227 4.90 39.10 -17.28
N LEU A 228 4.25 38.19 -16.53
CA LEU A 228 4.95 37.24 -15.69
C LEU A 228 5.74 36.24 -16.57
N ARG A 229 6.95 35.89 -16.12
CA ARG A 229 7.79 34.88 -16.78
C ARG A 229 7.10 33.50 -16.78
N ASN A 230 7.24 32.75 -17.87
CA ASN A 230 6.65 31.42 -18.02
C ASN A 230 7.01 30.47 -16.86
N SER A 231 8.25 30.51 -16.34
CA SER A 231 8.67 29.69 -15.21
C SER A 231 7.83 29.96 -13.95
N ARG A 232 7.50 31.24 -13.69
CA ARG A 232 6.65 31.62 -12.56
C ARG A 232 5.19 31.24 -12.78
N ILE A 233 4.69 31.37 -14.00
CA ILE A 233 3.33 30.93 -14.36
C ILE A 233 3.20 29.42 -14.14
N ILE A 234 4.14 28.62 -14.64
CA ILE A 234 4.13 27.16 -14.52
C ILE A 234 4.31 26.74 -13.05
N GLY A 235 5.35 27.24 -12.37
CA GLY A 235 5.69 26.79 -11.02
C GLY A 235 4.69 27.24 -9.93
N VAL A 236 4.14 28.45 -10.06
CA VAL A 236 3.28 29.01 -9.01
C VAL A 236 1.79 28.88 -9.37
N HIS A 237 1.41 29.20 -10.61
CA HIS A 237 0.00 29.25 -10.98
C HIS A 237 -0.56 27.93 -11.53
N VAL A 238 0.24 27.19 -12.30
CA VAL A 238 -0.18 25.88 -12.84
C VAL A 238 0.07 24.77 -11.81
N LEU A 239 1.34 24.57 -11.43
CA LEU A 239 1.74 23.44 -10.60
C LEU A 239 1.01 23.42 -9.24
N LYS A 240 0.90 24.57 -8.56
CA LYS A 240 0.20 24.67 -7.29
C LYS A 240 -1.25 24.19 -7.37
N ASN A 241 -1.95 24.53 -8.45
CA ASN A 241 -3.36 24.17 -8.60
C ASN A 241 -3.55 22.70 -8.97
N ILE A 242 -2.64 22.10 -9.74
CA ILE A 242 -2.74 20.70 -10.14
C ILE A 242 -2.20 19.74 -9.07
N LEU A 243 -1.34 20.19 -8.15
CA LEU A 243 -0.78 19.34 -7.10
C LEU A 243 -1.84 18.81 -6.13
N ILE A 244 -2.86 19.62 -5.79
CA ILE A 244 -3.90 19.20 -4.84
C ILE A 244 -4.60 17.92 -5.30
N PRO A 245 -5.23 17.85 -6.50
CA PRO A 245 -5.86 16.63 -6.96
C PRO A 245 -4.85 15.47 -7.16
N ILE A 246 -3.61 15.76 -7.58
CA ILE A 246 -2.58 14.72 -7.76
C ILE A 246 -2.22 14.08 -6.41
N ILE A 247 -1.91 14.88 -5.39
CA ILE A 247 -1.56 14.39 -4.06
C ILE A 247 -2.72 13.59 -3.46
N THR A 248 -3.95 14.05 -3.65
CA THR A 248 -5.14 13.32 -3.19
C THR A 248 -5.24 11.93 -3.81
N VAL A 249 -5.09 11.82 -5.14
CA VAL A 249 -5.13 10.52 -5.82
C VAL A 249 -3.99 9.62 -5.38
N ILE A 250 -2.76 10.16 -5.25
CA ILE A 250 -1.60 9.39 -4.78
C ILE A 250 -1.81 8.89 -3.35
N ALA A 251 -2.35 9.73 -2.48
CA ALA A 251 -2.62 9.37 -1.10
C ALA A 251 -3.66 8.23 -1.01
N LEU A 252 -4.72 8.27 -1.82
CA LEU A 252 -5.69 7.17 -1.94
C LEU A 252 -5.06 5.88 -2.48
N GLN A 253 -4.06 5.98 -3.35
CA GLN A 253 -3.35 4.82 -3.90
C GLN A 253 -2.41 4.15 -2.89
N PHE A 254 -2.02 4.80 -1.80
CA PHE A 254 -1.08 4.23 -0.84
C PHE A 254 -1.55 2.88 -0.28
N GLY A 255 -2.82 2.79 0.12
CA GLY A 255 -3.40 1.53 0.61
C GLY A 255 -3.36 0.41 -0.44
N SER A 256 -3.68 0.74 -1.70
CA SER A 256 -3.59 -0.20 -2.82
C SER A 256 -2.15 -0.66 -3.06
N ILE A 257 -1.17 0.25 -2.99
CA ILE A 257 0.25 -0.07 -3.17
C ILE A 257 0.70 -1.09 -2.12
N VAL A 258 0.34 -0.89 -0.85
CA VAL A 258 0.65 -1.83 0.24
C VAL A 258 0.01 -3.19 -0.03
N ALA A 259 -1.26 -3.23 -0.44
CA ALA A 259 -1.96 -4.48 -0.75
C ALA A 259 -1.34 -5.23 -1.94
N PHE A 260 -0.92 -4.52 -2.99
CA PHE A 260 -0.31 -5.11 -4.19
C PHE A 260 1.21 -5.31 -4.10
N ALA A 261 1.87 -4.87 -3.02
CA ALA A 261 3.29 -5.10 -2.78
C ALA A 261 3.67 -6.60 -2.75
N ILE A 262 2.71 -7.48 -2.45
CA ILE A 262 2.88 -8.94 -2.34
C ILE A 262 3.69 -9.52 -3.52
N VAL A 263 3.31 -9.18 -4.74
CA VAL A 263 3.95 -9.70 -5.95
C VAL A 263 5.39 -9.21 -6.06
N THR A 264 5.60 -7.92 -5.86
CA THR A 264 6.94 -7.31 -5.92
C THR A 264 7.84 -7.85 -4.80
N GLU A 265 7.33 -7.95 -3.57
CA GLU A 265 8.08 -8.51 -2.44
C GLU A 265 8.49 -9.97 -2.70
N SER A 266 7.61 -10.76 -3.31
CA SER A 266 7.90 -12.16 -3.66
C SER A 266 8.96 -12.27 -4.76
N VAL A 267 8.87 -11.46 -5.82
CA VAL A 267 9.81 -11.47 -6.96
C VAL A 267 11.22 -11.03 -6.52
N PHE A 268 11.31 -9.99 -5.70
CA PHE A 268 12.59 -9.45 -5.23
C PHE A 268 13.04 -10.03 -3.88
N ALA A 269 12.38 -11.08 -3.37
CA ALA A 269 12.65 -11.66 -2.06
C ALA A 269 12.75 -10.59 -0.93
N TRP A 270 11.98 -9.51 -1.04
CA TRP A 270 11.91 -8.43 -0.05
C TRP A 270 11.19 -8.93 1.20
N PRO A 271 11.77 -8.81 2.41
CA PRO A 271 11.23 -9.42 3.62
C PRO A 271 10.07 -8.62 4.24
N GLY A 272 9.03 -8.36 3.46
CA GLY A 272 7.83 -7.65 3.88
C GLY A 272 6.67 -8.59 4.28
N MET A 273 5.52 -7.98 4.59
CA MET A 273 4.29 -8.69 4.97
C MET A 273 3.73 -9.52 3.78
N GLY A 274 3.85 -9.01 2.55
CA GLY A 274 3.35 -9.69 1.36
C GLY A 274 4.13 -10.96 1.04
N LYS A 275 5.46 -10.97 1.27
CA LYS A 275 6.24 -12.20 1.17
C LYS A 275 5.87 -13.18 2.28
N LEU A 276 5.69 -12.68 3.51
CA LEU A 276 5.29 -13.51 4.66
C LEU A 276 3.98 -14.26 4.38
N ILE A 277 2.94 -13.59 3.82
CA ILE A 277 1.68 -14.27 3.53
C ILE A 277 1.82 -15.35 2.46
N ILE A 278 2.60 -15.12 1.39
CA ILE A 278 2.83 -16.13 0.36
C ILE A 278 3.55 -17.36 0.95
N ASP A 279 4.58 -17.13 1.75
CA ASP A 279 5.33 -18.21 2.40
C ASP A 279 4.42 -18.97 3.39
N SER A 280 3.56 -18.27 4.14
CA SER A 280 2.58 -18.88 5.07
C SER A 280 1.50 -19.70 4.36
N ILE A 281 1.03 -19.26 3.19
CA ILE A 281 0.08 -20.03 2.38
C ILE A 281 0.70 -21.34 1.92
N ARG A 282 1.97 -21.32 1.49
CA ARG A 282 2.68 -22.52 1.01
C ARG A 282 2.84 -23.59 2.08
N VAL A 283 3.00 -23.18 3.34
CA VAL A 283 3.16 -24.12 4.48
C VAL A 283 1.88 -24.27 5.30
N LEU A 284 0.76 -23.69 4.84
CA LEU A 284 -0.55 -23.72 5.50
C LEU A 284 -0.51 -23.16 6.93
N ASP A 285 0.28 -22.11 7.17
CA ASP A 285 0.37 -21.41 8.44
C ASP A 285 -0.84 -20.49 8.63
N ARG A 286 -1.94 -21.10 9.02
CA ARG A 286 -3.28 -20.50 9.07
C ARG A 286 -3.40 -19.34 10.05
N PRO A 287 -2.81 -19.35 11.28
CA PRO A 287 -2.83 -18.20 12.18
C PRO A 287 -2.23 -16.94 11.54
N VAL A 288 -1.11 -17.08 10.82
CA VAL A 288 -0.49 -15.95 10.10
C VAL A 288 -1.37 -15.45 8.96
N ILE A 289 -2.04 -16.35 8.22
CA ILE A 289 -2.97 -15.96 7.14
C ILE A 289 -4.13 -15.13 7.70
N VAL A 290 -4.77 -15.58 8.78
CA VAL A 290 -5.88 -14.87 9.44
C VAL A 290 -5.43 -13.51 9.96
N ALA A 291 -4.31 -13.47 10.68
CA ALA A 291 -3.74 -12.25 11.24
C ALA A 291 -3.38 -11.24 10.12
N TYR A 292 -2.77 -11.72 9.02
CA TYR A 292 -2.44 -10.90 7.87
C TYR A 292 -3.69 -10.25 7.25
N LEU A 293 -4.76 -11.01 7.02
CA LEU A 293 -5.99 -10.48 6.43
C LEU A 293 -6.61 -9.39 7.30
N LEU A 294 -6.73 -9.61 8.60
CA LEU A 294 -7.29 -8.63 9.53
C LEU A 294 -6.42 -7.38 9.64
N LEU A 295 -5.10 -7.55 9.77
CA LEU A 295 -4.18 -6.42 9.88
C LEU A 295 -4.09 -5.61 8.60
N THR A 296 -4.07 -6.25 7.43
CA THR A 296 -4.00 -5.55 6.13
C THR A 296 -5.26 -4.70 5.93
N VAL A 297 -6.44 -5.22 6.26
CA VAL A 297 -7.68 -4.44 6.17
C VAL A 297 -7.70 -3.30 7.19
N THR A 298 -7.25 -3.56 8.42
CA THR A 298 -7.13 -2.52 9.45
C THR A 298 -6.18 -1.40 9.01
N LEU A 299 -5.01 -1.77 8.46
CA LEU A 299 -4.05 -0.83 7.93
C LEU A 299 -4.64 -0.02 6.75
N PHE A 300 -5.33 -0.69 5.83
CA PHE A 300 -6.01 -0.04 4.70
C PHE A 300 -7.04 0.98 5.18
N ILE A 301 -7.88 0.62 6.14
CA ILE A 301 -8.87 1.52 6.75
C ILE A 301 -8.17 2.71 7.43
N PHE A 302 -7.12 2.45 8.20
CA PHE A 302 -6.36 3.50 8.88
C PHE A 302 -5.73 4.48 7.90
N VAL A 303 -5.10 3.97 6.85
CA VAL A 303 -4.50 4.80 5.79
C VAL A 303 -5.57 5.63 5.09
N ASN A 304 -6.71 5.05 4.71
CA ASN A 304 -7.79 5.80 4.08
C ASN A 304 -8.36 6.88 5.02
N LEU A 305 -8.51 6.58 6.30
CA LEU A 305 -8.95 7.58 7.29
C LEU A 305 -7.95 8.75 7.38
N LEU A 306 -6.64 8.47 7.40
CA LEU A 306 -5.61 9.52 7.38
C LEU A 306 -5.70 10.37 6.11
N VAL A 307 -5.89 9.73 4.96
CA VAL A 307 -6.03 10.43 3.67
C VAL A 307 -7.29 11.31 3.66
N ASP A 308 -8.41 10.82 4.15
CA ASP A 308 -9.65 11.57 4.26
C ASP A 308 -9.50 12.80 5.18
N LEU A 309 -8.79 12.64 6.29
CA LEU A 309 -8.48 13.74 7.21
C LEU A 309 -7.55 14.78 6.55
N LEU A 310 -6.51 14.34 5.86
CA LEU A 310 -5.59 15.22 5.11
C LEU A 310 -6.35 15.96 4.01
N TYR A 311 -7.22 15.28 3.27
CA TYR A 311 -8.04 15.88 2.23
C TYR A 311 -8.99 16.96 2.80
N SER A 312 -9.68 16.65 3.88
CA SER A 312 -10.55 17.61 4.58
C SER A 312 -9.79 18.84 5.11
N TRP A 313 -8.49 18.70 5.37
CA TRP A 313 -7.62 19.81 5.80
C TRP A 313 -7.10 20.63 4.61
N LEU A 314 -6.76 19.98 3.50
CA LEU A 314 -6.18 20.63 2.31
C LEU A 314 -7.24 21.33 1.45
N ASP A 315 -8.47 20.79 1.35
CA ASP A 315 -9.55 21.36 0.55
C ASP A 315 -10.76 21.77 1.40
N PRO A 316 -10.86 23.07 1.78
CA PRO A 316 -11.99 23.58 2.57
C PRO A 316 -13.34 23.50 1.84
N ARG A 317 -13.37 23.30 0.51
CA ARG A 317 -14.60 23.28 -0.30
C ARG A 317 -15.42 22.01 -0.06
N VAL A 318 -14.76 20.91 0.29
CA VAL A 318 -15.41 19.64 0.64
C VAL A 318 -16.30 19.80 1.89
N ARG A 319 -16.01 20.77 2.74
CA ARG A 319 -16.80 21.07 3.95
C ARG A 319 -18.18 21.66 3.66
N LEU A 320 -18.38 22.27 2.50
CA LEU A 320 -19.61 22.99 2.17
C LEU A 320 -20.65 22.11 1.45
N SER A 321 -20.24 21.05 0.76
CA SER A 321 -21.16 20.15 0.07
C SER A 321 -21.89 19.17 0.99
N GLU A 322 -21.43 18.96 2.23
CA GLU A 322 -22.04 18.05 3.20
C GLU A 322 -23.04 18.73 4.17
N VAL A 323 -23.15 20.06 4.14
CA VAL A 323 -24.11 20.82 4.97
C VAL A 323 -25.47 21.00 4.27
N GLY A 324 -25.57 20.60 3.01
CA GLY A 324 -26.76 20.76 2.16
C GLY A 324 -27.44 19.46 1.73
N ALA A 325 -27.17 18.32 2.41
CA ALA A 325 -27.84 17.05 2.13
C ALA A 325 -28.50 16.47 3.38
#